data_70477fd1a7f58f8c7e5c568674171c2a
#
_entry.id   70477fd1a7f58f8c7e5c568674171c2a
#
_cell.length_a   1.000
_cell.length_b   1.000
_cell.length_c   1.000
_cell.angle_alpha   90.00
_cell.angle_beta   90.00
_cell.angle_gamma   90.00
#
_symmetry.space_group_name_H-M   'P 1'
#
loop_
_entity.id
_entity.type
_entity.pdbx_description
1 polymer ?
#
loop_
_entity_poly.entity_id
_entity_poly.type
_entity_poly.pdbx_seq_one_letter_code
_entity_poly.pdbx_strand_id
1 'polypeptide(L)'
;FLKRAAQNPNYEGFEAGVVTVDDEGIMHERKGAIMLPGDTLVGGWARVYRKNFKVPVEIFVSREEYDKKKSTWNSMPATMIRKTALVNALREAFPEDLGNMYTEDDGGETFDRIKDVTPQVPQESREDVVARKMAQIEQFNKEQETSYVAPEMEPEAPHEPIQGELLDDNELEF
;
A
#
# COMPACT_ATOMS: atom_id res chain seq x y z
N PHE A 1 20.95 4.38 -9.30
CA PHE A 1 19.78 5.22 -9.03
C PHE A 1 19.82 6.53 -9.79
N LEU A 2 20.72 7.49 -9.46
CA LEU A 2 20.78 8.83 -10.07
C LEU A 2 20.88 8.83 -11.60
N LYS A 3 21.72 7.96 -12.19
CA LYS A 3 21.83 7.84 -13.64
C LYS A 3 20.49 7.48 -14.29
N ARG A 4 19.72 6.60 -13.67
CA ARG A 4 18.43 6.15 -14.18
C ARG A 4 17.36 7.23 -13.99
N ALA A 5 17.33 7.87 -12.82
CA ALA A 5 16.45 9.02 -12.57
C ALA A 5 16.70 10.17 -13.56
N ALA A 6 17.95 10.48 -13.83
CA ALA A 6 18.35 11.53 -14.78
C ALA A 6 17.93 11.24 -16.25
N GLN A 7 17.62 10.00 -16.59
CA GLN A 7 17.08 9.63 -17.91
C GLN A 7 15.55 9.90 -18.02
N ASN A 8 14.87 10.05 -16.88
CA ASN A 8 13.44 10.36 -16.90
C ASN A 8 13.23 11.84 -17.31
N PRO A 9 12.39 12.12 -18.33
CA PRO A 9 12.16 13.48 -18.82
C PRO A 9 11.51 14.41 -17.80
N ASN A 10 10.89 13.86 -16.75
CA ASN A 10 10.26 14.61 -15.68
C ASN A 10 11.20 14.92 -14.50
N TYR A 11 12.45 14.47 -14.54
CA TYR A 11 13.41 14.73 -13.49
C TYR A 11 13.97 16.16 -13.59
N GLU A 12 13.91 16.92 -12.51
CA GLU A 12 14.39 18.31 -12.43
C GLU A 12 15.56 18.49 -11.46
N GLY A 13 15.96 17.42 -10.78
CA GLY A 13 17.05 17.47 -9.83
C GLY A 13 16.69 17.04 -8.42
N PHE A 14 17.64 17.20 -7.51
CA PHE A 14 17.46 16.85 -6.12
C PHE A 14 18.27 17.72 -5.18
N GLU A 15 17.84 17.78 -3.94
CA GLU A 15 18.61 18.23 -2.78
C GLU A 15 18.67 17.09 -1.77
N ALA A 16 19.80 16.94 -1.08
CA ALA A 16 19.93 15.94 -0.03
C ALA A 16 20.96 16.37 1.01
N GLY A 17 20.72 15.98 2.23
CA GLY A 17 21.56 16.36 3.35
C GLY A 17 21.39 15.45 4.56
N VAL A 18 21.91 15.93 5.67
CA VAL A 18 21.82 15.29 6.98
C VAL A 18 20.97 16.13 7.92
N VAL A 19 20.38 15.46 8.88
CA VAL A 19 19.70 16.10 10.01
C VAL A 19 20.58 15.95 11.22
N THR A 20 20.88 17.06 11.85
CA THR A 20 21.71 17.12 13.06
C THR A 20 20.99 17.82 14.19
N VAL A 21 21.38 17.54 15.40
CA VAL A 21 20.96 18.25 16.60
C VAL A 21 22.19 18.86 17.22
N ASP A 22 22.14 20.15 17.56
CA ASP A 22 23.22 20.84 18.26
C ASP A 22 23.24 20.59 19.77
N ASP A 23 24.17 21.19 20.46
CA ASP A 23 24.31 21.08 21.93
C ASP A 23 23.11 21.69 22.70
N GLU A 24 22.35 22.57 22.06
CA GLU A 24 21.12 23.18 22.62
C GLU A 24 19.87 22.32 22.37
N GLY A 25 19.98 21.21 21.64
CA GLY A 25 18.88 20.32 21.29
C GLY A 25 18.09 20.80 20.08
N ILE A 26 18.58 21.77 19.32
CA ILE A 26 17.90 22.31 18.13
C ILE A 26 18.25 21.47 16.90
N MET A 27 17.23 21.11 16.14
CA MET A 27 17.38 20.31 14.91
C MET A 27 17.73 21.20 13.73
N HIS A 28 18.72 20.78 12.95
CA HIS A 28 19.19 21.48 11.75
C HIS A 28 19.19 20.56 10.52
N GLU A 29 18.67 21.05 9.41
CA GLU A 29 18.85 20.44 8.09
C GLU A 29 20.14 21.01 7.44
N ARG A 30 21.14 20.16 7.26
CA ARG A 30 22.40 20.56 6.62
C ARG A 30 22.50 19.92 5.23
N LYS A 31 22.78 20.73 4.22
CA LYS A 31 23.00 20.23 2.86
C LYS A 31 24.32 19.45 2.78
N GLY A 32 24.30 18.34 2.06
CA GLY A 32 25.46 17.45 1.95
C GLY A 32 25.61 16.51 3.15
N ALA A 33 26.85 16.16 3.47
CA ALA A 33 27.18 15.28 4.58
C ALA A 33 28.13 15.98 5.58
N ILE A 34 28.04 17.30 5.71
CA ILE A 34 28.89 18.11 6.58
C ILE A 34 28.29 18.05 8.00
N MET A 35 29.18 17.78 8.95
CA MET A 35 28.92 17.82 10.38
C MET A 35 29.73 18.97 10.99
N LEU A 36 29.13 19.77 11.84
CA LEU A 36 29.83 20.79 12.61
C LEU A 36 30.29 20.22 13.96
N PRO A 37 31.31 20.78 14.58
CA PRO A 37 31.68 20.43 15.94
C PRO A 37 30.50 20.66 16.89
N GLY A 38 30.19 19.69 17.76
CA GLY A 38 29.03 19.73 18.66
C GLY A 38 27.75 19.13 18.04
N ASP A 39 27.68 18.97 16.73
CA ASP A 39 26.47 18.36 16.08
C ASP A 39 26.38 16.85 16.36
N THR A 40 25.20 16.40 16.75
CA THR A 40 24.85 14.98 16.82
C THR A 40 24.04 14.60 15.58
N LEU A 41 24.49 13.59 14.81
CA LEU A 41 23.80 13.08 13.63
C LEU A 41 22.57 12.26 14.03
N VAL A 42 21.38 12.70 13.65
CA VAL A 42 20.10 12.01 13.95
C VAL A 42 19.44 11.41 12.72
N GLY A 43 19.70 11.94 11.52
CA GLY A 43 19.07 11.42 10.32
C GLY A 43 19.61 11.99 9.02
N GLY A 44 18.92 11.71 7.94
CA GLY A 44 19.15 12.26 6.61
C GLY A 44 17.86 12.72 5.98
N TRP A 45 17.97 13.64 5.05
CA TRP A 45 16.83 14.14 4.28
C TRP A 45 17.16 14.24 2.79
N ALA A 46 16.13 14.16 1.95
CA ALA A 46 16.25 14.41 0.52
C ALA A 46 14.96 14.96 -0.06
N ARG A 47 15.09 15.84 -1.05
CA ARG A 47 14.03 16.41 -1.86
C ARG A 47 14.30 16.11 -3.32
N VAL A 48 13.34 15.53 -4.03
CA VAL A 48 13.45 15.23 -5.46
C VAL A 48 12.40 16.03 -6.21
N TYR A 49 12.85 16.78 -7.20
CA TYR A 49 12.00 17.68 -8.00
C TYR A 49 11.56 17.01 -9.30
N ARG A 50 10.26 17.17 -9.62
CA ARG A 50 9.62 16.62 -10.83
C ARG A 50 8.78 17.69 -11.52
N LYS A 51 8.84 17.76 -12.86
CA LYS A 51 8.09 18.74 -13.67
C LYS A 51 6.59 18.74 -13.44
N ASN A 52 6.00 17.60 -13.17
CA ASN A 52 4.54 17.44 -13.06
C ASN A 52 4.02 17.65 -11.63
N PHE A 53 4.90 17.98 -10.67
CA PHE A 53 4.55 18.14 -9.26
C PHE A 53 4.90 19.55 -8.80
N LYS A 54 3.95 20.20 -8.10
CA LYS A 54 4.18 21.52 -7.52
C LYS A 54 5.10 21.49 -6.30
N VAL A 55 5.13 20.36 -5.62
CA VAL A 55 5.89 20.13 -4.40
C VAL A 55 6.88 18.99 -4.64
N PRO A 56 8.13 19.12 -4.21
CA PRO A 56 9.09 18.02 -4.32
C PRO A 56 8.66 16.83 -3.48
N VAL A 57 9.08 15.64 -3.89
CA VAL A 57 9.02 14.45 -3.03
C VAL A 57 10.09 14.59 -1.96
N GLU A 58 9.69 14.66 -0.71
CA GLU A 58 10.55 14.89 0.44
C GLU A 58 10.53 13.70 1.38
N ILE A 59 11.72 13.22 1.76
CA ILE A 59 11.91 12.09 2.65
C ILE A 59 12.89 12.47 3.76
N PHE A 60 12.52 12.09 4.98
CA PHE A 60 13.39 12.09 6.14
C PHE A 60 13.60 10.65 6.62
N VAL A 61 14.83 10.29 6.91
CA VAL A 61 15.16 8.95 7.44
C VAL A 61 15.92 9.08 8.74
N SER A 62 15.55 8.26 9.72
CA SER A 62 16.25 8.20 11.00
C SER A 62 17.53 7.41 10.88
N ARG A 63 18.61 7.91 11.49
CA ARG A 63 19.87 7.15 11.59
C ARG A 63 19.68 5.86 12.38
N GLU A 64 18.88 5.89 13.45
CA GLU A 64 18.67 4.73 14.32
C GLU A 64 18.07 3.53 13.57
N GLU A 65 17.15 3.80 12.64
CA GLU A 65 16.49 2.78 11.82
C GLU A 65 17.41 2.15 10.78
N TYR A 66 18.28 2.94 10.18
CA TYR A 66 19.10 2.51 9.04
C TYR A 66 20.56 2.16 9.40
N ASP A 67 21.04 2.50 10.60
CA ASP A 67 22.42 2.25 11.00
C ASP A 67 22.68 0.75 11.25
N LYS A 68 23.24 0.10 10.27
CA LYS A 68 23.61 -1.33 10.32
C LYS A 68 24.82 -1.64 11.21
N LYS A 69 25.46 -0.62 11.80
CA LYS A 69 26.65 -0.71 12.65
C LYS A 69 27.81 -1.51 12.02
N LYS A 70 27.87 -1.52 10.68
CA LYS A 70 28.89 -2.22 9.89
C LYS A 70 29.85 -1.22 9.26
N SER A 71 31.09 -1.64 9.04
CA SER A 71 32.17 -0.99 8.26
C SER A 71 31.89 0.47 7.82
N THR A 72 31.25 0.69 6.69
CA THR A 72 31.01 2.01 6.09
C THR A 72 30.09 2.91 6.94
N TRP A 73 29.11 2.34 7.63
CA TRP A 73 28.24 3.09 8.54
C TRP A 73 28.98 3.61 9.76
N ASN A 74 30.00 2.88 10.23
CA ASN A 74 30.84 3.34 11.35
C ASN A 74 31.86 4.42 10.92
N SER A 75 32.38 4.29 9.70
CA SER A 75 33.42 5.23 9.21
C SER A 75 32.85 6.50 8.60
N MET A 76 31.66 6.43 7.93
CA MET A 76 31.09 7.55 7.21
C MET A 76 29.54 7.61 7.39
N PRO A 77 29.05 7.72 8.64
CA PRO A 77 27.60 7.64 8.92
C PRO A 77 26.80 8.75 8.23
N ALA A 78 27.30 9.97 8.19
CA ALA A 78 26.65 11.11 7.54
C ALA A 78 26.46 10.90 6.02
N THR A 79 27.47 10.35 5.37
CA THR A 79 27.40 10.02 3.94
C THR A 79 26.41 8.90 3.68
N MET A 80 26.39 7.88 4.53
CA MET A 80 25.50 6.74 4.37
C MET A 80 24.03 7.12 4.58
N ILE A 81 23.71 7.86 5.65
CA ILE A 81 22.32 8.25 5.90
C ILE A 81 21.79 9.22 4.83
N ARG A 82 22.62 10.16 4.36
CA ARG A 82 22.28 11.03 3.23
C ARG A 82 21.99 10.22 1.96
N LYS A 83 22.83 9.21 1.64
CA LYS A 83 22.64 8.31 0.49
C LYS A 83 21.30 7.56 0.61
N THR A 84 21.00 7.04 1.79
CA THR A 84 19.75 6.31 2.07
C THR A 84 18.55 7.21 1.85
N ALA A 85 18.54 8.43 2.41
CA ALA A 85 17.46 9.39 2.20
C ALA A 85 17.25 9.70 0.71
N LEU A 86 18.34 9.93 -0.03
CA LEU A 86 18.27 10.23 -1.47
C LEU A 86 17.71 9.04 -2.27
N VAL A 87 18.12 7.82 -1.98
CA VAL A 87 17.64 6.63 -2.69
C VAL A 87 16.15 6.43 -2.44
N ASN A 88 15.68 6.58 -1.21
CA ASN A 88 14.27 6.47 -0.87
C ASN A 88 13.44 7.56 -1.57
N ALA A 89 13.88 8.81 -1.55
CA ALA A 89 13.20 9.91 -2.24
C ALA A 89 13.13 9.69 -3.77
N LEU A 90 14.18 9.16 -4.38
CA LEU A 90 14.19 8.83 -5.81
C LEU A 90 13.23 7.69 -6.15
N ARG A 91 13.11 6.67 -5.29
CA ARG A 91 12.16 5.57 -5.50
C ARG A 91 10.71 6.05 -5.42
N GLU A 92 10.40 6.89 -4.44
CA GLU A 92 9.06 7.46 -4.32
C GLU A 92 8.75 8.44 -5.45
N ALA A 93 9.76 9.21 -5.89
CA ALA A 93 9.59 10.12 -7.00
C ALA A 93 9.38 9.39 -8.34
N PHE A 94 10.02 8.26 -8.56
CA PHE A 94 10.01 7.50 -9.82
C PHE A 94 9.79 6.00 -9.57
N PRO A 95 8.62 5.58 -9.07
CA PRO A 95 8.36 4.19 -8.69
C PRO A 95 8.41 3.24 -9.89
N GLU A 96 8.04 3.69 -11.08
CA GLU A 96 8.05 2.89 -12.31
C GLU A 96 9.48 2.55 -12.74
N ASP A 97 10.41 3.50 -12.58
CA ASP A 97 11.81 3.35 -13.02
C ASP A 97 12.70 2.71 -11.95
N LEU A 98 12.43 2.97 -10.68
CA LEU A 98 13.32 2.71 -9.56
C LEU A 98 12.72 1.85 -8.45
N GLY A 99 11.41 1.62 -8.44
CA GLY A 99 10.70 0.93 -7.36
C GLY A 99 11.24 -0.46 -7.05
N ASN A 100 11.67 -1.19 -8.07
CA ASN A 100 12.21 -2.55 -7.94
C ASN A 100 13.74 -2.61 -7.75
N MET A 101 14.40 -1.45 -7.66
CA MET A 101 15.85 -1.40 -7.47
C MET A 101 16.19 -1.30 -5.98
N TYR A 102 16.73 -2.38 -5.43
CA TYR A 102 17.24 -2.43 -4.07
C TYR A 102 18.76 -2.63 -4.07
N THR A 103 19.44 -2.07 -3.08
CA THR A 103 20.86 -2.32 -2.82
C THR A 103 21.00 -2.92 -1.43
N GLU A 104 22.11 -3.62 -1.17
CA GLU A 104 22.41 -4.17 0.16
C GLU A 104 22.41 -3.10 1.27
N ASP A 105 22.71 -1.86 0.90
CA ASP A 105 22.73 -0.71 1.81
C ASP A 105 21.33 -0.22 2.20
N ASP A 106 20.30 -0.54 1.41
CA ASP A 106 18.95 -0.04 1.58
C ASP A 106 18.06 -0.90 2.50
N GLY A 107 18.65 -1.78 3.29
CA GLY A 107 17.88 -2.69 4.16
C GLY A 107 17.38 -3.95 3.45
N GLY A 108 17.91 -4.26 2.26
CA GLY A 108 17.47 -5.37 1.39
C GLY A 108 17.48 -6.77 2.01
N GLU A 109 18.06 -6.96 3.18
CA GLU A 109 17.91 -8.20 3.93
C GLU A 109 16.48 -8.44 4.44
N THR A 110 15.66 -7.37 4.56
CA THR A 110 14.28 -7.49 5.04
C THR A 110 13.29 -7.78 3.92
N PHE A 111 13.58 -7.34 2.69
CA PHE A 111 12.68 -7.54 1.55
C PHE A 111 12.98 -8.82 0.76
N ASP A 112 14.20 -9.31 0.77
CA ASP A 112 14.53 -10.62 0.19
C ASP A 112 13.97 -11.80 1.02
N ARG A 113 13.46 -11.52 2.24
CA ARG A 113 12.71 -12.46 3.08
C ARG A 113 11.19 -12.37 2.93
N ILE A 114 10.67 -11.44 2.17
CA ILE A 114 9.37 -11.62 1.55
C ILE A 114 9.62 -12.49 0.29
N LYS A 115 10.22 -13.66 0.47
CA LYS A 115 9.89 -14.82 -0.34
C LYS A 115 8.36 -14.82 -0.31
N ASP A 116 7.82 -14.72 -1.51
CA ASP A 116 6.42 -14.94 -1.79
C ASP A 116 5.87 -15.99 -0.81
N VAL A 117 5.39 -15.51 0.34
CA VAL A 117 4.56 -16.27 1.28
C VAL A 117 3.12 -16.15 0.79
N THR A 118 2.92 -16.18 -0.54
CA THR A 118 1.70 -16.73 -1.05
C THR A 118 1.66 -18.14 -0.47
N PRO A 119 0.76 -18.45 0.48
CA PRO A 119 0.60 -19.83 0.90
C PRO A 119 0.46 -20.59 -0.41
N GLN A 120 1.34 -21.53 -0.68
CA GLN A 120 1.09 -22.52 -1.71
C GLN A 120 -0.14 -23.27 -1.20
N VAL A 121 -1.30 -22.66 -1.44
CA VAL A 121 -2.54 -23.40 -1.44
C VAL A 121 -2.25 -24.49 -2.46
N PRO A 122 -2.24 -25.79 -2.05
CA PRO A 122 -2.09 -26.88 -3.01
C PRO A 122 -3.02 -26.50 -4.16
N GLN A 123 -2.50 -26.46 -5.38
CA GLN A 123 -3.35 -26.21 -6.55
C GLN A 123 -4.25 -27.43 -6.65
N GLU A 124 -5.36 -27.40 -5.86
CA GLU A 124 -6.48 -28.28 -6.10
C GLU A 124 -6.86 -28.03 -7.55
N SER A 125 -6.92 -29.08 -8.34
CA SER A 125 -7.31 -28.94 -9.74
C SER A 125 -8.67 -28.27 -9.79
N ARG A 126 -8.95 -27.50 -10.85
CA ARG A 126 -10.28 -26.90 -11.01
C ARG A 126 -11.41 -27.93 -10.83
N GLU A 127 -11.14 -29.17 -11.18
CA GLU A 127 -12.05 -30.31 -11.06
C GLU A 127 -12.31 -30.68 -9.59
N ASP A 128 -11.29 -30.68 -8.73
CA ASP A 128 -11.43 -30.98 -7.30
C ASP A 128 -12.23 -29.89 -6.56
N VAL A 129 -12.01 -28.61 -6.91
CA VAL A 129 -12.78 -27.49 -6.34
C VAL A 129 -14.23 -27.53 -6.77
N VAL A 130 -14.50 -27.87 -8.02
CA VAL A 130 -15.88 -28.04 -8.54
C VAL A 130 -16.56 -29.22 -7.89
N ALA A 131 -15.91 -30.37 -7.78
CA ALA A 131 -16.45 -31.56 -7.13
C ALA A 131 -16.82 -31.29 -5.66
N ARG A 132 -15.95 -30.59 -4.91
CA ARG A 132 -16.21 -30.23 -3.51
C ARG A 132 -17.39 -29.26 -3.36
N LYS A 133 -17.52 -28.28 -4.26
CA LYS A 133 -18.65 -27.37 -4.26
C LYS A 133 -19.96 -28.06 -4.63
N MET A 134 -19.93 -28.98 -5.58
CA MET A 134 -21.13 -29.77 -5.93
C MET A 134 -21.58 -30.65 -4.77
N ALA A 135 -20.66 -31.31 -4.08
CA ALA A 135 -21.00 -32.11 -2.89
C ALA A 135 -21.61 -31.26 -1.75
N GLN A 136 -21.14 -30.02 -1.57
CA GLN A 136 -21.72 -29.09 -0.60
C GLN A 136 -23.15 -28.65 -0.99
N ILE A 137 -23.40 -28.43 -2.26
CA ILE A 137 -24.75 -28.07 -2.78
C ILE A 137 -25.71 -29.24 -2.62
N GLU A 138 -25.28 -30.46 -2.90
CA GLU A 138 -26.12 -31.67 -2.70
C GLU A 138 -26.46 -31.88 -1.22
N GLN A 139 -25.51 -31.68 -0.30
CA GLN A 139 -25.78 -31.75 1.13
C GLN A 139 -26.79 -30.68 1.57
N PHE A 140 -26.61 -29.44 1.12
CA PHE A 140 -27.54 -28.34 1.44
C PHE A 140 -28.92 -28.57 0.93
N ASN A 141 -29.10 -29.11 -0.29
CA ASN A 141 -30.42 -29.45 -0.85
C ASN A 141 -31.07 -30.59 -0.10
N LYS A 142 -30.30 -31.59 0.34
CA LYS A 142 -30.81 -32.71 1.10
C LYS A 142 -31.27 -32.31 2.51
N GLU A 143 -30.61 -31.34 3.13
CA GLU A 143 -31.02 -30.77 4.42
C GLU A 143 -32.30 -29.92 4.29
N GLN A 144 -32.51 -29.25 3.15
CA GLN A 144 -33.72 -28.49 2.88
C GLN A 144 -34.91 -29.40 2.59
N GLU A 145 -34.72 -30.51 1.87
CA GLU A 145 -35.81 -31.46 1.61
C GLU A 145 -36.32 -32.18 2.88
N THR A 146 -35.46 -32.33 3.89
CA THR A 146 -35.87 -32.95 5.17
C THR A 146 -36.53 -31.98 6.14
N SER A 147 -36.46 -30.66 5.91
CA SER A 147 -37.03 -29.64 6.78
C SER A 147 -38.34 -29.05 6.25
N TYR A 148 -38.78 -29.40 5.03
CA TYR A 148 -40.03 -28.91 4.46
C TYR A 148 -41.20 -29.79 4.88
N VAL A 149 -41.81 -29.46 6.01
CA VAL A 149 -43.14 -29.91 6.36
C VAL A 149 -44.11 -28.94 5.70
N ALA A 150 -44.85 -29.41 4.69
CA ALA A 150 -45.87 -28.61 4.01
C ALA A 150 -46.92 -28.16 5.03
N PRO A 151 -47.32 -26.88 5.08
CA PRO A 151 -48.43 -26.45 5.89
C PRO A 151 -49.72 -27.06 5.33
N GLU A 152 -50.51 -27.70 6.19
CA GLU A 152 -51.80 -28.22 5.91
C GLU A 152 -52.72 -27.05 5.49
N MET A 153 -53.22 -27.05 4.24
CA MET A 153 -54.13 -26.03 3.71
C MET A 153 -55.50 -26.19 4.36
N GLU A 154 -55.88 -25.25 5.22
CA GLU A 154 -57.25 -25.08 5.60
C GLU A 154 -58.10 -24.64 4.38
N PRO A 155 -59.33 -25.14 4.22
CA PRO A 155 -60.19 -24.78 3.07
C PRO A 155 -60.64 -23.32 3.19
N GLU A 156 -60.31 -22.52 2.18
CA GLU A 156 -60.76 -21.12 2.05
C GLU A 156 -62.33 -21.03 1.98
N ALA A 157 -62.84 -20.11 2.80
CA ALA A 157 -64.24 -19.69 2.73
C ALA A 157 -64.46 -18.87 1.43
N PRO A 158 -65.69 -18.93 0.85
CA PRO A 158 -65.95 -18.27 -0.43
C PRO A 158 -65.90 -16.74 -0.31
N HIS A 159 -65.14 -16.13 -1.17
CA HIS A 159 -64.99 -14.67 -1.29
C HIS A 159 -66.25 -14.08 -1.98
N GLU A 160 -66.88 -13.10 -1.34
CA GLU A 160 -67.89 -12.23 -1.97
C GLU A 160 -67.20 -11.30 -3.01
N PRO A 161 -67.91 -10.97 -4.12
CA PRO A 161 -67.37 -10.15 -5.19
C PRO A 161 -67.22 -8.67 -4.74
N ILE A 162 -66.05 -8.14 -4.86
CA ILE A 162 -65.78 -6.73 -4.65
C ILE A 162 -66.34 -5.92 -5.81
N GLN A 163 -67.37 -5.05 -5.51
CA GLN A 163 -67.87 -4.06 -6.46
C GLN A 163 -66.74 -3.04 -6.78
N GLY A 164 -66.46 -2.95 -8.07
CA GLY A 164 -65.54 -1.96 -8.59
C GLY A 164 -66.16 -0.57 -8.58
N GLU A 165 -65.51 0.33 -7.85
CA GLU A 165 -65.78 1.77 -7.97
C GLU A 165 -64.94 2.30 -9.14
N LEU A 166 -65.67 2.83 -10.14
CA LEU A 166 -65.11 3.54 -11.28
C LEU A 166 -64.53 4.88 -10.78
N LEU A 167 -63.23 5.04 -10.87
CA LEU A 167 -62.58 6.36 -10.71
C LEU A 167 -62.70 7.11 -12.02
N ASP A 168 -63.36 8.28 -11.98
CA ASP A 168 -63.51 9.23 -13.07
C ASP A 168 -62.12 9.76 -13.54
N ASP A 169 -61.90 9.62 -14.85
CA ASP A 169 -60.88 10.33 -15.59
C ASP A 169 -61.26 11.82 -15.72
N ASN A 170 -60.87 12.65 -14.78
CA ASN A 170 -60.80 14.07 -15.07
C ASN A 170 -60.06 14.83 -13.95
N GLU A 171 -58.76 14.98 -14.10
CA GLU A 171 -57.95 16.12 -13.61
C GLU A 171 -56.48 15.91 -13.98
N LEU A 172 -56.20 16.15 -15.25
CA LEU A 172 -54.88 16.57 -15.68
C LEU A 172 -55.02 17.95 -16.30
N GLU A 173 -54.88 19.00 -15.49
CA GLU A 173 -54.49 20.32 -15.98
C GLU A 173 -53.53 20.98 -14.98
N PHE A 174 -52.40 21.38 -15.60
CA PHE A 174 -51.28 22.23 -15.15
C PHE A 174 -50.21 21.59 -14.30
#